data_3099ce187180ec8312085f2244aca13c
#
_entry.id   3099ce187180ec8312085f2244aca13c
#
_cell.length_a   1.000
_cell.length_b   1.000
_cell.length_c   1.000
_cell.angle_alpha   90.00
_cell.angle_beta   90.00
_cell.angle_gamma   90.00
#
_symmetry.space_group_name_H-M   'P 1'
#
loop_
_entity.id
_entity.type
_entity.pdbx_description
1 polymer ?
#
loop_
_entity_poly.entity_id
_entity_poly.type
_entity_poly.pdbx_seq_one_letter_code
_entity_poly.pdbx_strand_id
1 'polypeptide(L)'
;MARETSAGVLAWRRRAAGPEFLLVHPGGPFWAKKDAAAWSIPKGLVGEGEETWAAARREFLEELGQPIAGEAIELAPCPTGSGKLILAWLVEADLDVSALVSNRFEIEWPPRSGQRASFPEVDRAAWFDAATAAWKIHKGQRPILADAQRRLGRPT
;
A
#
# COMPACT_ATOMS: atom_id res chain seq x y z
N MET A 1 -3.62 -25.52 -5.79
CA MET A 1 -4.25 -24.23 -6.10
C MET A 1 -3.23 -23.12 -6.07
N ALA A 2 -3.25 -22.28 -7.09
CA ALA A 2 -2.38 -21.14 -7.12
C ALA A 2 -2.76 -20.17 -6.01
N ARG A 3 -1.75 -19.64 -5.32
CA ARG A 3 -1.95 -18.62 -4.30
C ARG A 3 -2.23 -17.28 -5.00
N GLU A 4 -3.23 -16.56 -4.53
CA GLU A 4 -3.48 -15.21 -5.03
C GLU A 4 -2.33 -14.30 -4.64
N THR A 5 -1.75 -13.61 -5.63
CA THR A 5 -0.58 -12.76 -5.43
C THR A 5 -0.90 -11.31 -5.71
N SER A 6 -0.55 -10.45 -4.77
CA SER A 6 -0.57 -8.99 -4.94
C SER A 6 0.85 -8.47 -5.01
N ALA A 7 1.04 -7.37 -5.69
CA ALA A 7 2.33 -6.67 -5.76
C ALA A 7 2.14 -5.22 -5.36
N GLY A 8 3.10 -4.67 -4.63
CA GLY A 8 2.99 -3.31 -4.15
C GLY A 8 4.33 -2.65 -3.88
N VAL A 9 4.27 -1.37 -3.56
CA VAL A 9 5.45 -0.56 -3.29
C VAL A 9 5.34 0.06 -1.92
N LEU A 10 6.39 -0.10 -1.12
CA LEU A 10 6.56 0.66 0.12
C LEU A 10 7.55 1.79 -0.18
N ALA A 11 7.01 2.99 -0.40
CA ALA A 11 7.85 4.16 -0.60
C ALA A 11 8.33 4.66 0.76
N TRP A 12 9.56 5.15 0.81
CA TRP A 12 10.13 5.71 2.02
C TRP A 12 10.93 6.97 1.70
N ARG A 13 11.07 7.81 2.69
CA ARG A 13 11.89 9.01 2.58
C ARG A 13 12.63 9.24 3.89
N ARG A 14 13.72 9.99 3.83
CA ARG A 14 14.54 10.28 5.01
C ARG A 14 14.20 11.64 5.56
N ARG A 15 13.98 11.68 6.88
CA ARG A 15 13.80 12.92 7.63
C ARG A 15 14.80 12.94 8.78
N ALA A 16 14.96 14.11 9.42
CA ALA A 16 15.94 14.25 10.50
C ALA A 16 15.74 13.24 11.63
N ALA A 17 14.49 12.90 11.94
CA ALA A 17 14.16 11.93 12.99
C ALA A 17 14.25 10.47 12.54
N GLY A 18 14.48 10.22 11.26
CA GLY A 18 14.55 8.85 10.72
C GLY A 18 13.70 8.67 9.48
N PRO A 19 13.57 7.42 9.01
CA PRO A 19 12.79 7.15 7.81
C PRO A 19 11.28 7.32 8.06
N GLU A 20 10.58 7.76 7.02
CA GLU A 20 9.13 7.78 6.98
C GLU A 20 8.67 6.90 5.84
N PHE A 21 7.53 6.26 6.04
CA PHE A 21 6.94 5.31 5.09
C PHE A 21 5.58 5.82 4.61
N LEU A 22 5.32 5.65 3.33
CA LEU A 22 4.07 6.06 2.71
C LEU A 22 3.06 4.92 2.78
N LEU A 23 1.95 5.18 3.44
CA LEU A 23 0.82 4.26 3.49
C LEU A 23 -0.42 4.94 2.92
N VAL A 24 -1.36 4.12 2.46
CA VAL A 24 -2.62 4.58 1.91
C VAL A 24 -3.78 4.05 2.76
N HIS A 25 -4.83 4.86 2.86
CA HIS A 25 -6.05 4.50 3.57
C HIS A 25 -7.09 4.05 2.56
N PRO A 26 -7.71 2.86 2.75
CA PRO A 26 -8.72 2.40 1.81
C PRO A 26 -9.94 3.31 1.85
N GLY A 27 -10.48 3.60 0.67
CA GLY A 27 -11.66 4.44 0.53
C GLY A 27 -12.94 3.63 0.69
N GLY A 28 -14.04 4.34 0.68
CA GLY A 28 -15.36 3.74 0.79
C GLY A 28 -15.89 3.75 2.21
N PRO A 29 -17.21 3.46 2.35
CA PRO A 29 -17.91 3.64 3.63
C PRO A 29 -17.50 2.64 4.71
N PHE A 30 -17.00 1.45 4.32
CA PHE A 30 -16.64 0.42 5.31
C PHE A 30 -15.41 0.79 6.13
N TRP A 31 -14.52 1.63 5.57
CA TRP A 31 -13.25 1.98 6.17
C TRP A 31 -13.19 3.42 6.67
N ALA A 32 -14.22 4.21 6.38
CA ALA A 32 -14.19 5.67 6.61
C ALA A 32 -13.79 6.07 8.03
N LYS A 33 -14.20 5.30 9.03
CA LYS A 33 -13.93 5.60 10.44
C LYS A 33 -12.83 4.75 11.06
N LYS A 34 -12.14 3.94 10.27
CA LYS A 34 -11.08 3.06 10.76
C LYS A 34 -9.73 3.71 10.54
N ASP A 35 -8.84 3.54 11.49
CA ASP A 35 -7.50 4.13 11.43
C ASP A 35 -6.43 3.12 11.84
N ALA A 36 -6.42 2.67 13.10
CA ALA A 36 -5.45 1.68 13.55
C ALA A 36 -5.60 0.38 12.77
N ALA A 37 -4.48 -0.15 12.29
CA ALA A 37 -4.43 -1.40 11.52
C ALA A 37 -5.31 -1.38 10.26
N ALA A 38 -5.60 -0.18 9.73
CA ALA A 38 -6.46 0.00 8.57
C ALA A 38 -5.72 0.42 7.30
N TRP A 39 -4.52 0.95 7.44
CA TRP A 39 -3.72 1.44 6.33
C TRP A 39 -2.95 0.30 5.66
N SER A 40 -2.51 0.53 4.44
CA SER A 40 -1.84 -0.48 3.63
C SER A 40 -0.74 0.16 2.78
N ILE A 41 0.20 -0.66 2.33
CA ILE A 41 1.03 -0.22 1.19
C ILE A 41 0.13 -0.17 -0.05
N PRO A 42 0.39 0.73 -1.00
CA PRO A 42 -0.30 0.69 -2.29
C PRO A 42 0.01 -0.63 -2.99
N LYS A 43 -1.02 -1.42 -3.28
CA LYS A 43 -0.84 -2.75 -3.87
C LYS A 43 -2.12 -3.22 -4.52
N GLY A 44 -1.99 -4.20 -5.40
CA GLY A 44 -3.14 -4.87 -5.97
C GLY A 44 -2.74 -6.16 -6.65
N LEU A 45 -3.73 -6.84 -7.21
CA LEU A 45 -3.53 -8.16 -7.80
C LEU A 45 -2.63 -8.12 -9.02
N VAL A 46 -1.73 -9.09 -9.10
CA VAL A 46 -0.92 -9.31 -10.29
C VAL A 46 -1.79 -9.95 -11.35
N GLY A 47 -1.84 -9.35 -12.54
CA GLY A 47 -2.60 -9.87 -13.66
C GLY A 47 -1.96 -11.12 -14.25
N GLU A 48 -2.77 -11.88 -15.00
CA GLU A 48 -2.27 -13.06 -15.69
C GLU A 48 -1.18 -12.66 -16.68
N GLY A 49 -0.03 -13.30 -16.60
CA GLY A 49 1.10 -13.00 -17.48
C GLY A 49 1.81 -11.68 -17.18
N GLU A 50 1.41 -10.98 -16.14
CA GLU A 50 2.02 -9.70 -15.77
C GLU A 50 3.25 -9.94 -14.90
N GLU A 51 4.34 -9.22 -15.20
CA GLU A 51 5.55 -9.27 -14.40
C GLU A 51 5.30 -8.54 -13.07
N THR A 52 5.79 -9.08 -11.96
CA THR A 52 5.39 -8.61 -10.62
C THR A 52 5.81 -7.19 -10.31
N TRP A 53 7.01 -6.77 -10.69
CA TRP A 53 7.43 -5.38 -10.49
C TRP A 53 6.61 -4.41 -11.33
N ALA A 54 6.26 -4.81 -12.56
CA ALA A 54 5.38 -4.01 -13.41
C ALA A 54 4.00 -3.86 -12.78
N ALA A 55 3.48 -4.94 -12.19
CA ALA A 55 2.20 -4.91 -11.48
C ALA A 55 2.26 -3.95 -10.28
N ALA A 56 3.34 -4.00 -9.51
CA ALA A 56 3.52 -3.12 -8.37
C ALA A 56 3.50 -1.65 -8.79
N ARG A 57 4.19 -1.31 -9.87
CA ARG A 57 4.22 0.06 -10.40
C ARG A 57 2.87 0.49 -10.93
N ARG A 58 2.17 -0.41 -11.61
CA ARG A 58 0.82 -0.14 -12.13
C ARG A 58 -0.14 0.15 -11.00
N GLU A 59 -0.15 -0.68 -9.96
CA GLU A 59 -1.02 -0.50 -8.82
C GLU A 59 -0.71 0.80 -8.06
N PHE A 60 0.57 1.14 -7.93
CA PHE A 60 0.97 2.40 -7.32
C PHE A 60 0.38 3.60 -8.07
N LEU A 61 0.49 3.57 -9.41
CA LEU A 61 -0.05 4.64 -10.23
C LEU A 61 -1.58 4.72 -10.12
N GLU A 62 -2.26 3.58 -10.12
CA GLU A 62 -3.72 3.53 -10.01
C GLU A 62 -4.21 4.07 -8.66
N GLU A 63 -3.49 3.80 -7.59
CA GLU A 63 -3.92 4.20 -6.24
C GLU A 63 -3.49 5.61 -5.88
N LEU A 64 -2.40 6.11 -6.42
CA LEU A 64 -1.88 7.44 -6.05
C LEU A 64 -1.96 8.47 -7.17
N GLY A 65 -2.12 8.03 -8.41
CA GLY A 65 -2.14 8.94 -9.56
C GLY A 65 -0.76 9.49 -9.91
N GLN A 66 0.29 8.96 -9.29
CA GLN A 66 1.67 9.39 -9.52
C GLN A 66 2.53 8.17 -9.80
N PRO A 67 3.45 8.24 -10.77
CA PRO A 67 4.34 7.13 -11.02
C PRO A 67 5.38 7.00 -9.93
N ILE A 68 5.86 5.78 -9.71
CA ILE A 68 7.00 5.52 -8.83
C ILE A 68 8.21 5.19 -9.68
N ALA A 69 9.32 5.81 -9.39
CA ALA A 69 10.58 5.60 -10.10
C ALA A 69 11.71 5.54 -9.09
N GLY A 70 12.82 4.95 -9.50
CA GLY A 70 14.00 4.83 -8.67
C GLY A 70 14.39 3.38 -8.46
N GLU A 71 15.48 3.20 -7.72
CA GLU A 71 15.97 1.88 -7.40
C GLU A 71 15.01 1.18 -6.46
N ALA A 72 14.63 -0.04 -6.80
CA ALA A 72 13.70 -0.84 -6.01
C ALA A 72 14.44 -1.99 -5.35
N ILE A 73 14.21 -2.16 -4.06
CA ILE A 73 14.75 -3.28 -3.28
C ILE A 73 13.61 -4.25 -3.03
N GLU A 74 13.73 -5.46 -3.56
CA GLU A 74 12.72 -6.49 -3.34
C GLU A 74 12.74 -6.93 -1.88
N LEU A 75 11.59 -6.85 -1.23
CA LEU A 75 11.45 -7.28 0.16
C LEU A 75 11.06 -8.76 0.21
N ALA A 76 11.21 -9.37 1.38
CA ALA A 76 10.83 -10.76 1.56
C ALA A 76 9.33 -10.93 1.27
N PRO A 77 8.92 -12.01 0.57
CA PRO A 77 7.50 -12.28 0.33
C PRO A 77 6.73 -12.32 1.64
N CYS A 78 5.53 -11.76 1.63
CA CYS A 78 4.71 -11.66 2.84
C CYS A 78 3.43 -12.49 2.67
N PRO A 79 3.38 -13.72 3.22
CA PRO A 79 2.13 -14.47 3.26
C PRO A 79 1.17 -13.83 4.24
N THR A 80 -0.10 -13.74 3.86
CA THR A 80 -1.15 -13.23 4.74
C THR A 80 -2.00 -14.39 5.25
N GLY A 81 -2.75 -14.14 6.34
CA GLY A 81 -3.57 -15.16 6.95
C GLY A 81 -4.70 -15.68 6.09
N SER A 82 -5.04 -14.97 5.01
CA SER A 82 -6.10 -15.38 4.08
C SER A 82 -5.61 -16.26 2.93
N GLY A 83 -4.35 -16.70 2.96
CA GLY A 83 -3.77 -17.51 1.89
C GLY A 83 -3.26 -16.69 0.71
N LYS A 84 -3.26 -15.38 0.82
CA LYS A 84 -2.73 -14.47 -0.19
C LYS A 84 -1.26 -14.22 0.06
N LEU A 85 -0.53 -13.89 -1.01
CA LEU A 85 0.88 -13.53 -0.93
C LEU A 85 1.05 -12.08 -1.41
N ILE A 86 1.81 -11.29 -0.66
CA ILE A 86 2.16 -9.93 -1.07
C ILE A 86 3.64 -9.88 -1.40
N LEU A 87 3.95 -9.43 -2.61
CA LEU A 87 5.31 -9.13 -3.03
C LEU A 87 5.48 -7.61 -3.01
N ALA A 88 6.45 -7.12 -2.25
CA ALA A 88 6.63 -5.68 -2.06
C ALA A 88 8.04 -5.26 -2.40
N TRP A 89 8.18 -4.04 -2.90
CA TRP A 89 9.46 -3.40 -3.19
C TRP A 89 9.59 -2.12 -2.39
N LEU A 90 10.77 -1.91 -1.83
CA LEU A 90 11.11 -0.71 -1.08
C LEU A 90 11.76 0.29 -2.04
N VAL A 91 11.20 1.49 -2.14
CA VAL A 91 11.69 2.52 -3.06
C VAL A 91 11.81 3.84 -2.32
N GLU A 92 12.98 4.46 -2.41
CA GLU A 92 13.16 5.82 -1.86
C GLU A 92 12.54 6.83 -2.82
N ALA A 93 11.58 7.62 -2.31
CA ALA A 93 10.88 8.62 -3.10
C ALA A 93 10.20 9.62 -2.17
N ASP A 94 10.24 10.90 -2.52
CA ASP A 94 9.55 11.94 -1.76
C ASP A 94 8.39 12.45 -2.62
N LEU A 95 7.22 11.88 -2.39
CA LEU A 95 6.03 12.16 -3.18
C LEU A 95 5.10 13.11 -2.44
N ASP A 96 4.40 13.94 -3.20
CA ASP A 96 3.41 14.87 -2.65
C ASP A 96 2.07 14.14 -2.48
N VAL A 97 1.76 13.77 -1.24
CA VAL A 97 0.53 13.04 -0.93
C VAL A 97 -0.73 13.88 -1.12
N SER A 98 -0.59 15.23 -1.19
CA SER A 98 -1.74 16.09 -1.45
C SER A 98 -2.21 16.04 -2.89
N ALA A 99 -1.39 15.51 -3.80
CA ALA A 99 -1.73 15.36 -5.21
C ALA A 99 -2.36 14.00 -5.53
N LEU A 100 -2.87 13.31 -4.52
CA LEU A 100 -3.48 11.99 -4.66
C LEU A 100 -4.65 11.98 -5.62
N VAL A 101 -4.59 11.08 -6.61
CA VAL A 101 -5.71 10.79 -7.52
C VAL A 101 -5.83 9.28 -7.64
N SER A 102 -6.84 8.71 -7.03
CA SER A 102 -7.04 7.27 -7.00
C SER A 102 -8.11 6.83 -7.99
N ASN A 103 -7.96 5.64 -8.55
CA ASN A 103 -9.05 4.99 -9.27
C ASN A 103 -10.24 4.83 -8.33
N ARG A 104 -11.43 4.67 -8.94
CA ARG A 104 -12.67 4.57 -8.19
C ARG A 104 -13.32 3.20 -8.39
N PHE A 105 -14.14 2.82 -7.43
CA PHE A 105 -14.95 1.62 -7.53
C PHE A 105 -16.40 1.96 -7.19
N GLU A 106 -17.34 1.11 -7.66
CA GLU A 106 -18.77 1.27 -7.37
C GLU A 106 -19.26 0.09 -6.57
N ILE A 107 -20.12 0.40 -5.60
CA ILE A 107 -20.82 -0.60 -4.81
C ILE A 107 -22.26 -0.18 -4.59
N GLU A 108 -23.11 -1.12 -4.24
CA GLU A 108 -24.45 -0.80 -3.78
C GLU A 108 -24.35 -0.13 -2.41
N TRP A 109 -24.82 1.11 -2.34
CA TRP A 109 -24.79 1.85 -1.07
C TRP A 109 -25.94 2.85 -1.03
N PRO A 110 -26.72 2.94 0.06
CA PRO A 110 -26.64 2.08 1.26
C PRO A 110 -26.93 0.61 0.94
N PRO A 111 -26.57 -0.32 1.84
CA PRO A 111 -26.84 -1.73 1.62
C PRO A 111 -28.33 -1.97 1.34
N ARG A 112 -28.62 -2.83 0.35
CA ARG A 112 -29.98 -3.21 -0.04
C ARG A 112 -30.83 -2.05 -0.56
N SER A 113 -30.22 -0.96 -0.97
CA SER A 113 -30.95 0.21 -1.46
C SER A 113 -31.26 0.15 -2.96
N GLY A 114 -30.54 -0.69 -3.69
CA GLY A 114 -30.59 -0.70 -5.15
C GLY A 114 -29.85 0.47 -5.79
N GLN A 115 -29.27 1.34 -4.97
CA GLN A 115 -28.52 2.50 -5.44
C GLN A 115 -27.02 2.19 -5.48
N ARG A 116 -26.33 2.71 -6.51
CA ARG A 116 -24.89 2.54 -6.61
C ARG A 116 -24.20 3.85 -6.26
N ALA A 117 -23.10 3.75 -5.52
CA ALA A 117 -22.28 4.89 -5.16
C ALA A 117 -20.83 4.61 -5.54
N SER A 118 -20.12 5.65 -5.96
CA SER A 118 -18.73 5.57 -6.38
C SER A 118 -17.84 6.13 -5.29
N PHE A 119 -16.76 5.41 -4.99
CA PHE A 119 -15.78 5.81 -3.98
C PHE A 119 -14.37 5.66 -4.54
N PRO A 120 -13.39 6.48 -4.10
CA PRO A 120 -12.01 6.22 -4.46
C PRO A 120 -11.53 4.93 -3.80
N GLU A 121 -10.67 4.18 -4.48
CA GLU A 121 -10.05 2.98 -3.88
C GLU A 121 -9.18 3.37 -2.69
N VAL A 122 -8.51 4.52 -2.79
CA VAL A 122 -7.70 5.11 -1.73
C VAL A 122 -8.19 6.52 -1.50
N ASP A 123 -8.58 6.86 -0.28
CA ASP A 123 -9.08 8.19 0.05
C ASP A 123 -8.02 9.11 0.64
N ARG A 124 -6.95 8.56 1.20
CA ARG A 124 -5.86 9.35 1.79
C ARG A 124 -4.55 8.61 1.63
N ALA A 125 -3.47 9.37 1.50
CA ALA A 125 -2.12 8.86 1.60
C ALA A 125 -1.38 9.74 2.60
N ALA A 126 -0.48 9.16 3.37
CA ALA A 126 0.28 9.91 4.37
C ALA A 126 1.62 9.27 4.64
N TRP A 127 2.56 10.10 5.08
CA TRP A 127 3.87 9.67 5.52
C TRP A 127 3.86 9.46 7.03
N PHE A 128 4.40 8.34 7.48
CA PHE A 128 4.45 8.00 8.90
C PHE A 128 5.86 7.59 9.28
N ASP A 129 6.30 7.97 10.48
CA ASP A 129 7.52 7.40 11.04
C ASP A 129 7.32 5.90 11.29
N ALA A 130 8.41 5.19 11.57
CA ALA A 130 8.37 3.73 11.69
C ALA A 130 7.40 3.26 12.78
N ALA A 131 7.40 3.90 13.93
CA ALA A 131 6.54 3.49 15.05
C ALA A 131 5.07 3.71 14.72
N THR A 132 4.73 4.86 14.15
CA THR A 132 3.37 5.18 13.75
C THR A 132 2.90 4.28 12.62
N ALA A 133 3.76 4.05 11.63
CA ALA A 133 3.44 3.16 10.51
C ALA A 133 3.10 1.75 11.01
N ALA A 134 3.85 1.22 11.99
CA ALA A 134 3.60 -0.10 12.54
C ALA A 134 2.22 -0.21 13.20
N TRP A 135 1.74 0.89 13.77
CA TRP A 135 0.42 0.95 14.40
C TRP A 135 -0.70 1.12 13.36
N LYS A 136 -0.44 1.88 12.32
CA LYS A 136 -1.41 2.20 11.28
C LYS A 136 -1.62 1.06 10.28
N ILE A 137 -0.56 0.33 9.95
CA ILE A 137 -0.59 -0.66 8.88
C ILE A 137 -1.41 -1.88 9.28
N HIS A 138 -2.09 -2.46 8.30
CA HIS A 138 -2.82 -3.72 8.46
C HIS A 138 -1.90 -4.77 9.09
N LYS A 139 -2.43 -5.49 10.08
CA LYS A 139 -1.62 -6.45 10.85
C LYS A 139 -0.91 -7.48 9.98
N GLY A 140 -1.57 -7.95 8.93
CA GLY A 140 -0.98 -8.93 8.01
C GLY A 140 0.18 -8.38 7.19
N GLN A 141 0.36 -7.08 7.14
CA GLN A 141 1.45 -6.44 6.39
C GLN A 141 2.59 -5.96 7.26
N ARG A 142 2.49 -6.12 8.59
CA ARG A 142 3.57 -5.72 9.50
C ARG A 142 4.93 -6.33 9.14
N PRO A 143 5.01 -7.59 8.66
CA PRO A 143 6.30 -8.15 8.26
C PRO A 143 6.98 -7.38 7.13
N ILE A 144 6.20 -6.77 6.23
CA ILE A 144 6.76 -5.95 5.14
C ILE A 144 7.50 -4.75 5.73
N LEU A 145 6.84 -4.06 6.67
CA LEU A 145 7.44 -2.90 7.32
C LEU A 145 8.67 -3.28 8.15
N ALA A 146 8.60 -4.41 8.85
CA ALA A 146 9.71 -4.90 9.65
C ALA A 146 10.92 -5.23 8.78
N ASP A 147 10.72 -5.86 7.61
CA ASP A 147 11.80 -6.16 6.69
C ASP A 147 12.40 -4.87 6.12
N ALA A 148 11.56 -3.89 5.77
CA ALA A 148 12.03 -2.60 5.29
C ALA A 148 12.92 -1.90 6.33
N GLN A 149 12.48 -1.87 7.58
CA GLN A 149 13.26 -1.27 8.67
C GLN A 149 14.60 -1.97 8.84
N ARG A 150 14.61 -3.29 8.77
CA ARG A 150 15.83 -4.08 8.88
C ARG A 150 16.83 -3.72 7.78
N ARG A 151 16.31 -3.50 6.55
CA ARG A 151 17.15 -3.12 5.41
C ARG A 151 17.70 -1.70 5.54
N LEU A 152 16.90 -0.79 6.08
CA LEU A 152 17.30 0.62 6.24
C LEU A 152 18.12 0.86 7.50
N GLY A 153 17.86 0.10 8.55
CA GLY A 153 18.51 0.28 9.83
C GLY A 153 19.83 -0.45 10.00
N ARG A 154 20.32 -1.10 8.97
CA ARG A 154 21.59 -1.81 9.08
C ARG A 154 22.73 -0.86 9.32
N PRO A 155 23.50 -1.03 10.40
CA PRO A 155 24.73 -0.26 10.56
C PRO A 155 25.67 -0.63 9.41
N THR A 156 26.29 0.35 8.87
CA THR A 156 27.33 0.17 7.86
C THR A 156 28.63 -0.22 8.50
#